data_7312842cf03de82ac22ff827afee3a58
#
_entry.id   7312842cf03de82ac22ff827afee3a58
#
_cell.length_a   1.000
_cell.length_b   1.000
_cell.length_c   1.000
_cell.angle_alpha   90.00
_cell.angle_beta   90.00
_cell.angle_gamma   90.00
#
_symmetry.space_group_name_H-M   'P 1'
#
loop_
_entity.id
_entity.type
_entity.pdbx_description
1 polymer ?
#
loop_
_entity_poly.entity_id
_entity_poly.type
_entity_poly.pdbx_seq_one_letter_code
_entity_poly.pdbx_strand_id
1 'polypeptide(L)'
;MRLRQSRLETYYHRKRVVKKDNEGSTYEEYGAARSFSGESWPASGKVQAQQYGQRLGYIRNVKIDGGYAIKPDENGRLHYILDNGTDLMELDGICLFVGENTEPDYRIVAIKPYRFLTLEVERT
;
A
#
# COMPACT_ATOMS: atom_id res chain seq x y z
N MET A 1 19.06 3.11 5.04
CA MET A 1 18.77 2.24 3.87
C MET A 1 18.02 3.05 2.83
N ARG A 2 18.62 3.24 1.65
CA ARG A 2 18.09 4.17 0.65
C ARG A 2 18.05 3.53 -0.73
N LEU A 3 16.97 3.80 -1.45
CA LEU A 3 16.85 3.48 -2.86
C LEU A 3 17.58 4.52 -3.71
N ARG A 4 17.76 4.22 -5.01
CA ARG A 4 18.41 5.13 -5.93
C ARG A 4 17.55 6.40 -6.11
N GLN A 5 18.11 7.56 -5.78
CA GLN A 5 17.40 8.85 -5.80
C GLN A 5 16.73 9.15 -7.14
N SER A 6 17.36 8.79 -8.25
CA SER A 6 16.84 9.09 -9.58
C SER A 6 15.55 8.32 -9.91
N ARG A 7 15.20 7.30 -9.13
CA ARG A 7 14.00 6.48 -9.35
C ARG A 7 12.90 6.77 -8.34
N LEU A 8 13.17 7.60 -7.34
CA LEU A 8 12.20 7.87 -6.29
C LEU A 8 11.11 8.80 -6.79
N GLU A 9 9.88 8.42 -6.47
CA GLU A 9 8.71 9.26 -6.66
C GLU A 9 7.97 9.37 -5.33
N THR A 10 7.13 10.38 -5.22
CA THR A 10 6.30 10.57 -4.03
C THR A 10 4.94 9.97 -4.28
N TYR A 11 4.55 9.09 -3.37
CA TYR A 11 3.22 8.47 -3.35
C TYR A 11 2.54 8.81 -2.05
N TYR A 12 1.24 8.50 -1.96
CA TYR A 12 0.47 8.80 -0.76
C TYR A 12 -0.24 7.55 -0.28
N HIS A 13 -0.21 7.36 1.04
CA HIS A 13 -0.93 6.31 1.75
C HIS A 13 -2.15 6.92 2.42
N ARG A 14 -3.29 6.23 2.34
CA ARG A 14 -4.50 6.60 3.05
C ARG A 14 -5.03 5.37 3.79
N LYS A 15 -5.22 5.53 5.10
CA LYS A 15 -5.66 4.45 5.97
C LYS A 15 -7.09 4.06 5.63
N ARG A 16 -7.34 2.76 5.49
CA ARG A 16 -8.70 2.25 5.31
C ARG A 16 -9.46 2.32 6.63
N VAL A 17 -10.67 2.86 6.59
CA VAL A 17 -11.56 2.95 7.74
C VAL A 17 -12.90 2.34 7.33
N VAL A 18 -13.40 1.37 8.10
CA VAL A 18 -14.70 0.76 7.86
C VAL A 18 -15.70 1.41 8.81
N LYS A 19 -16.78 1.93 8.25
CA LYS A 19 -17.85 2.61 9.00
C LYS A 19 -19.18 1.95 8.73
N LYS A 20 -20.12 2.14 9.66
CA LYS A 20 -21.51 1.71 9.50
C LYS A 20 -22.40 2.93 9.29
N ASP A 21 -23.34 2.83 8.39
CA ASP A 21 -24.36 3.85 8.21
C ASP A 21 -25.52 3.64 9.22
N ASN A 22 -26.54 4.50 9.15
CA ASN A 22 -27.69 4.42 10.05
C ASN A 22 -28.55 3.18 9.83
N GLU A 23 -28.38 2.49 8.73
CA GLU A 23 -29.15 1.28 8.39
C GLU A 23 -28.38 0.01 8.71
N GLY A 24 -27.17 0.14 9.25
CA GLY A 24 -26.32 -0.99 9.61
C GLY A 24 -25.45 -1.52 8.48
N SER A 25 -25.53 -0.94 7.28
CA SER A 25 -24.65 -1.30 6.17
C SER A 25 -23.23 -0.78 6.43
N THR A 26 -22.23 -1.52 5.98
CA THR A 26 -20.84 -1.09 6.10
C THR A 26 -20.36 -0.44 4.82
N TYR A 27 -19.47 0.54 4.97
CA TYR A 27 -18.81 1.17 3.84
C TYR A 27 -17.39 1.54 4.23
N GLU A 28 -16.54 1.73 3.22
CA GLU A 28 -15.15 2.08 3.43
C GLU A 28 -14.93 3.57 3.17
N GLU A 29 -14.09 4.17 4.02
CA GLU A 29 -13.53 5.49 3.80
C GLU A 29 -12.03 5.41 3.94
N TYR A 30 -11.34 6.44 3.47
CA TYR A 30 -9.90 6.52 3.61
C TYR A 30 -9.53 7.76 4.40
N GLY A 31 -8.59 7.61 5.33
CA GLY A 31 -8.11 8.69 6.17
C GLY A 31 -7.26 9.70 5.41
N ALA A 32 -6.67 10.62 6.14
CA ALA A 32 -5.80 11.65 5.59
C ALA A 32 -4.60 11.03 4.88
N ALA A 33 -4.17 11.67 3.80
CA ALA A 33 -3.02 11.20 3.04
C ALA A 33 -1.71 11.49 3.75
N ARG A 34 -0.80 10.52 3.72
CA ARG A 34 0.57 10.69 4.21
C ARG A 34 1.52 10.29 3.09
N SER A 35 2.50 11.13 2.83
CA SER A 35 3.45 10.89 1.75
C SER A 35 4.52 9.87 2.15
N PHE A 36 5.01 9.16 1.17
CA PHE A 36 6.20 8.34 1.28
C PHE A 36 6.93 8.33 -0.06
N SER A 37 8.21 7.98 -0.03
CA SER A 37 9.03 7.89 -1.23
C SER A 37 9.26 6.44 -1.59
N GLY A 38 9.22 6.13 -2.87
CA GLY A 38 9.46 4.79 -3.34
C GLY A 38 9.55 4.71 -4.85
N GLU A 39 9.59 3.48 -5.36
CA GLU A 39 9.54 3.23 -6.79
C GLU A 39 8.51 2.16 -7.07
N SER A 40 7.86 2.24 -8.23
CA SER A 40 6.87 1.25 -8.61
C SER A 40 7.11 0.72 -10.02
N TRP A 41 6.70 -0.51 -10.25
CA TRP A 41 6.77 -1.16 -11.56
C TRP A 41 5.64 -2.16 -11.70
N PRO A 42 5.24 -2.48 -12.94
CA PRO A 42 4.18 -3.46 -13.16
C PRO A 42 4.57 -4.83 -12.61
N ALA A 43 3.61 -5.54 -12.03
CA ALA A 43 3.83 -6.91 -11.62
C ALA A 43 4.12 -7.79 -12.84
N SER A 44 5.06 -8.70 -12.69
CA SER A 44 5.46 -9.60 -13.77
C SER A 44 6.13 -10.84 -13.17
N GLY A 45 6.51 -11.74 -14.05
CA GLY A 45 7.21 -12.95 -13.64
C GLY A 45 6.26 -14.09 -13.30
N LYS A 46 6.84 -15.28 -13.25
CA LYS A 46 6.09 -16.52 -13.12
C LYS A 46 5.33 -16.62 -11.82
N VAL A 47 5.94 -16.20 -10.71
CA VAL A 47 5.33 -16.30 -9.38
C VAL A 47 4.10 -15.41 -9.29
N GLN A 48 4.22 -14.14 -9.68
CA GLN A 48 3.10 -13.22 -9.64
C GLN A 48 2.02 -13.61 -10.65
N ALA A 49 2.40 -14.11 -11.82
CA ALA A 49 1.44 -14.59 -12.81
C ALA A 49 0.61 -15.75 -12.27
N GLN A 50 1.22 -16.67 -11.53
CA GLN A 50 0.49 -17.77 -10.90
C GLN A 50 -0.40 -17.28 -9.77
N GLN A 51 0.07 -16.31 -8.99
CA GLN A 51 -0.67 -15.80 -7.83
C GLN A 51 -1.91 -14.99 -8.24
N TYR A 52 -1.79 -14.15 -9.25
CA TYR A 52 -2.86 -13.21 -9.62
C TYR A 52 -3.63 -13.59 -10.87
N GLY A 53 -3.08 -14.45 -11.73
CA GLY A 53 -3.77 -14.90 -12.93
C GLY A 53 -4.18 -13.72 -13.83
N GLN A 54 -5.46 -13.64 -14.17
CA GLN A 54 -5.99 -12.59 -15.03
C GLN A 54 -5.93 -11.20 -14.40
N ARG A 55 -5.78 -11.11 -13.09
CA ARG A 55 -5.66 -9.84 -12.36
C ARG A 55 -4.26 -9.25 -12.46
N LEU A 56 -3.30 -9.98 -13.02
CA LEU A 56 -1.90 -9.54 -13.04
C LEU A 56 -1.73 -8.14 -13.66
N GLY A 57 -2.48 -7.83 -14.69
CA GLY A 57 -2.43 -6.52 -15.34
C GLY A 57 -2.86 -5.35 -14.47
N TYR A 58 -3.54 -5.62 -13.36
CA TYR A 58 -3.97 -4.60 -12.40
C TYR A 58 -3.06 -4.50 -11.18
N ILE A 59 -2.00 -5.29 -11.13
CA ILE A 59 -1.09 -5.35 -9.99
C ILE A 59 0.19 -4.60 -10.29
N ARG A 60 0.65 -3.81 -9.33
CA ARG A 60 1.95 -3.15 -9.38
C ARG A 60 2.71 -3.46 -8.10
N ASN A 61 4.02 -3.47 -8.22
CA ASN A 61 4.92 -3.55 -7.08
C ASN A 61 5.32 -2.14 -6.66
N VAL A 62 5.39 -1.90 -5.35
CA VAL A 62 5.87 -0.63 -4.81
C VAL A 62 6.94 -0.94 -3.77
N LYS A 63 8.15 -0.48 -4.01
CA LYS A 63 9.26 -0.63 -3.09
C LYS A 63 9.47 0.70 -2.37
N ILE A 64 9.44 0.68 -1.05
CA ILE A 64 9.45 1.89 -0.22
C ILE A 64 10.89 2.22 0.19
N ASP A 65 11.27 3.48 0.06
CA ASP A 65 12.57 3.97 0.52
C ASP A 65 12.57 4.13 2.04
N GLY A 66 13.66 3.72 2.67
CA GLY A 66 13.84 3.84 4.12
C GLY A 66 13.55 2.55 4.88
N GLY A 67 13.64 2.64 6.19
CA GLY A 67 13.41 1.52 7.08
C GLY A 67 11.96 1.43 7.54
N TYR A 68 11.66 0.34 8.24
CA TYR A 68 10.33 0.11 8.80
C TYR A 68 10.42 -0.82 10.00
N ALA A 69 9.33 -0.87 10.78
CA ALA A 69 9.18 -1.82 11.86
C ALA A 69 7.85 -2.54 11.71
N ILE A 70 7.78 -3.78 12.18
CA ILE A 70 6.56 -4.59 12.15
C ILE A 70 6.02 -4.68 13.56
N LYS A 71 4.74 -4.34 13.76
CA LYS A 71 4.09 -4.41 15.05
C LYS A 71 2.73 -5.08 14.93
N PRO A 72 2.49 -6.20 15.65
CA PRO A 72 1.16 -6.80 15.68
C PRO A 72 0.25 -5.99 16.60
N ASP A 73 -1.05 -5.95 16.27
CA ASP A 73 -2.05 -5.36 17.15
C ASP A 73 -2.71 -6.43 18.03
N GLU A 74 -3.72 -6.03 18.78
CA GLU A 74 -4.44 -6.92 19.70
C GLU A 74 -5.07 -8.14 19.00
N ASN A 75 -5.41 -7.99 17.73
CA ASN A 75 -6.05 -9.04 16.95
C ASN A 75 -5.04 -9.85 16.12
N GLY A 76 -3.76 -9.61 16.31
CA GLY A 76 -2.69 -10.29 15.57
C GLY A 76 -2.48 -9.77 14.16
N ARG A 77 -3.13 -8.67 13.77
CA ARG A 77 -2.92 -8.06 12.46
C ARG A 77 -1.62 -7.29 12.46
N LEU A 78 -0.87 -7.41 11.38
CA LEU A 78 0.44 -6.77 11.29
C LEU A 78 0.33 -5.34 10.77
N HIS A 79 1.00 -4.45 11.49
CA HIS A 79 1.19 -3.06 11.10
C HIS A 79 2.64 -2.87 10.68
N TYR A 80 2.85 -2.19 9.58
CA TYR A 80 4.18 -1.90 9.07
C TYR A 80 4.39 -0.39 9.19
N ILE A 81 5.24 0.00 10.13
CA ILE A 81 5.42 1.41 10.50
C ILE A 81 6.67 1.92 9.80
N LEU A 82 6.50 2.90 8.93
CA LEU A 82 7.62 3.56 8.24
C LEU A 82 8.38 4.50 9.17
N ASP A 83 9.57 4.91 8.77
CA ASP A 83 10.39 5.83 9.56
C ASP A 83 9.69 7.16 9.84
N ASN A 84 8.81 7.60 8.93
CA ASN A 84 8.05 8.84 9.14
C ASN A 84 6.78 8.65 9.99
N GLY A 85 6.57 7.45 10.53
CA GLY A 85 5.41 7.13 11.36
C GLY A 85 4.18 6.64 10.61
N THR A 86 4.24 6.56 9.29
CA THR A 86 3.11 6.05 8.50
C THR A 86 2.88 4.58 8.79
N ASP A 87 1.64 4.23 9.13
CA ASP A 87 1.22 2.88 9.52
C ASP A 87 0.51 2.21 8.36
N LEU A 88 1.16 1.24 7.72
CA LEU A 88 0.63 0.51 6.58
C LEU A 88 0.02 -0.81 7.01
N MET A 89 -1.15 -1.12 6.47
CA MET A 89 -1.81 -2.42 6.61
C MET A 89 -2.35 -2.88 5.27
N GLU A 90 -2.59 -4.18 5.14
CA GLU A 90 -3.29 -4.69 3.96
C GLU A 90 -4.66 -4.02 3.83
N LEU A 91 -5.08 -3.80 2.60
CA LEU A 91 -6.31 -3.14 2.17
C LEU A 91 -6.31 -1.62 2.30
N ASP A 92 -5.26 -1.01 2.86
CA ASP A 92 -5.13 0.44 2.85
C ASP A 92 -5.01 0.97 1.42
N GLY A 93 -5.39 2.23 1.23
CA GLY A 93 -5.33 2.87 -0.09
C GLY A 93 -3.96 3.45 -0.39
N ILE A 94 -3.57 3.39 -1.65
CA ILE A 94 -2.34 3.98 -2.16
C ILE A 94 -2.68 4.85 -3.36
N CYS A 95 -2.22 6.09 -3.34
CA CYS A 95 -2.34 6.99 -4.49
C CYS A 95 -1.03 6.93 -5.27
N LEU A 96 -1.01 6.21 -6.40
CA LEU A 96 0.18 6.11 -7.25
C LEU A 96 0.21 7.17 -8.33
N PHE A 97 -0.90 7.35 -9.04
CA PHE A 97 -0.99 8.25 -10.19
C PHE A 97 -1.98 9.38 -9.96
N VAL A 98 -2.60 9.44 -8.79
CA VAL A 98 -3.55 10.48 -8.42
C VAL A 98 -3.02 11.26 -7.22
N GLY A 99 -3.56 12.46 -7.01
CA GLY A 99 -3.12 13.34 -5.94
C GLY A 99 -3.64 12.94 -4.57
N GLU A 100 -3.11 13.59 -3.56
CA GLU A 100 -3.42 13.29 -2.16
C GLU A 100 -4.86 13.58 -1.77
N ASN A 101 -5.57 14.39 -2.54
CA ASN A 101 -6.95 14.79 -2.25
C ASN A 101 -7.99 13.98 -3.03
N THR A 102 -7.58 12.90 -3.68
CA THR A 102 -8.48 12.05 -4.46
C THR A 102 -8.61 10.68 -3.82
N GLU A 103 -9.63 9.93 -4.22
CA GLU A 103 -9.75 8.54 -3.82
C GLU A 103 -8.51 7.77 -4.30
N PRO A 104 -8.01 6.83 -3.50
CA PRO A 104 -6.87 6.02 -3.91
C PRO A 104 -7.16 5.26 -5.19
N ASP A 105 -6.21 5.26 -6.12
CA ASP A 105 -6.33 4.48 -7.36
C ASP A 105 -5.87 3.03 -7.20
N TYR A 106 -5.21 2.71 -6.10
CA TYR A 106 -4.76 1.36 -5.78
C TYR A 106 -5.05 1.03 -4.32
N ARG A 107 -5.08 -0.26 -4.00
CA ARG A 107 -5.15 -0.72 -2.62
C ARG A 107 -4.09 -1.80 -2.41
N ILE A 108 -3.61 -1.91 -1.18
CA ILE A 108 -2.59 -2.88 -0.80
C ILE A 108 -3.24 -4.26 -0.71
N VAL A 109 -2.76 -5.22 -1.49
CA VAL A 109 -3.25 -6.61 -1.44
C VAL A 109 -2.24 -7.56 -0.81
N ALA A 110 -0.97 -7.19 -0.74
CA ALA A 110 0.03 -7.95 -0.03
C ALA A 110 1.17 -7.05 0.40
N ILE A 111 1.79 -7.35 1.52
CA ILE A 111 2.96 -6.64 2.03
C ILE A 111 4.06 -7.65 2.26
N LYS A 112 5.24 -7.39 1.68
CA LYS A 112 6.38 -8.29 1.76
C LYS A 112 7.51 -7.61 2.54
N PRO A 113 7.82 -8.11 3.75
CA PRO A 113 8.81 -7.49 4.61
C PRO A 113 10.24 -7.88 4.20
N TYR A 114 10.64 -7.47 3.02
CA TYR A 114 12.00 -7.65 2.53
C TYR A 114 12.91 -6.56 3.11
N ARG A 115 14.16 -6.53 2.69
CA ARG A 115 15.11 -5.51 3.11
C ARG A 115 14.52 -4.11 2.92
N PHE A 116 13.90 -3.86 1.75
CA PHE A 116 13.01 -2.72 1.54
C PHE A 116 11.59 -3.23 1.59
N LEU A 117 10.73 -2.56 2.34
CA LEU A 117 9.33 -2.95 2.40
C LEU A 117 8.72 -2.87 1.01
N THR A 118 8.15 -3.96 0.55
CA THR A 118 7.60 -4.06 -0.80
C THR A 118 6.11 -4.37 -0.71
N LEU A 119 5.31 -3.56 -1.40
CA LEU A 119 3.87 -3.72 -1.47
C LEU A 119 3.49 -4.29 -2.82
N GLU A 120 2.49 -5.18 -2.83
CA GLU A 120 1.75 -5.49 -4.05
C GLU A 120 0.42 -4.76 -3.94
N VAL A 121 0.13 -3.92 -4.93
CA VAL A 121 -1.06 -3.08 -4.92
C VAL A 121 -1.89 -3.36 -6.15
N GLU A 122 -3.21 -3.37 -5.96
CA GLU A 122 -4.17 -3.65 -7.04
C GLU A 122 -4.97 -2.40 -7.35
N ARG A 123 -5.16 -2.15 -8.64
CA ARG A 123 -5.97 -1.03 -9.11
C ARG A 123 -7.43 -1.20 -8.65
N THR A 124 -7.97 -0.13 -8.09
CA THR A 124 -9.36 -0.11 -7.61
C THR A 124 -10.36 0.12 -8.72
#